data_faf79c7dfe4b1e8d10b80c171ab7a86e
#
_entry.id   faf79c7dfe4b1e8d10b80c171ab7a86e
#
_cell.length_a   1.000
_cell.length_b   1.000
_cell.length_c   1.000
_cell.angle_alpha   90.00
_cell.angle_beta   90.00
_cell.angle_gamma   90.00
#
_symmetry.space_group_name_H-M   'P 1'
#
loop_
_entity.id
_entity.type
_entity.pdbx_description
1 polymer ?
#
loop_
_entity_poly.entity_id
_entity_poly.type
_entity_poly.pdbx_seq_one_letter_code
_entity_poly.pdbx_strand_id
1 'polypeptide(L)'
;MNPMTNRRVAARLIAGCTVLAAATAAWSADVTMRISHQFPPAHHSAKNLEQFAADVKAATNGKVDVQIFGSAQLFKPNQNHSAVATGKIEAAAIVGFTLGGTIPEMNVTLIPYYVTSLDKMKKFPGSEAAKLLDAKLLDKGLLNLGWMVDASDGIFTSAKTALVKPADFKGVKIRGLSKLFDEGLIAMGASPSAMPGSEVYQALQTGVIDAGFTGVAAAYERKFYEVQKFGVASNIILAHDILVVNPAWFNGLPADIRQAIQTAAHKAEQRSIPKSADISAEDVKNLREKGMTVSVLTPAQEKAMAEAMQPAVLKAFQASSPDAQKLIDLVNKL
;
A
#
# COMPACT_ATOMS: atom_id res chain seq x y z
N MET A 1 89.66 33.26 31.64
CA MET A 1 89.99 33.93 30.33
C MET A 1 88.90 33.71 29.37
N ASN A 2 88.14 34.73 29.01
CA ASN A 2 87.20 34.80 27.90
C ASN A 2 87.97 34.61 26.57
N PRO A 3 87.35 34.35 25.42
CA PRO A 3 86.17 35.05 24.93
C PRO A 3 85.25 34.31 23.87
N MET A 4 84.18 34.98 23.66
CA MET A 4 83.47 35.31 22.39
C MET A 4 82.63 34.27 21.63
N THR A 5 81.36 34.44 21.81
CA THR A 5 80.32 34.91 20.83
C THR A 5 80.45 34.36 19.39
N ASN A 6 79.42 33.68 18.99
CA ASN A 6 78.80 33.94 17.68
C ASN A 6 77.33 33.60 17.65
N ARG A 7 76.50 34.64 17.57
CA ARG A 7 75.09 34.58 17.26
C ARG A 7 74.90 34.20 15.81
N ARG A 8 74.20 33.12 15.54
CA ARG A 8 73.53 32.91 14.24
C ARG A 8 72.04 32.84 14.45
N VAL A 9 71.45 33.94 13.94
CA VAL A 9 69.99 34.10 13.83
C VAL A 9 69.48 33.07 12.82
N ALA A 10 68.72 32.10 13.31
CA ALA A 10 67.91 31.21 12.45
C ALA A 10 66.48 31.71 12.43
N ALA A 11 66.13 32.37 11.33
CA ALA A 11 64.73 32.75 11.03
C ALA A 11 63.93 31.45 10.81
N ARG A 12 62.98 31.18 11.72
CA ARG A 12 61.98 30.11 11.51
C ARG A 12 60.80 30.70 10.73
N LEU A 13 60.71 30.32 9.47
CA LEU A 13 59.48 30.44 8.67
C LEU A 13 58.41 29.52 9.26
N ILE A 14 57.41 30.14 9.91
CA ILE A 14 56.18 29.43 10.31
C ILE A 14 55.27 29.49 9.10
N ALA A 15 55.22 28.39 8.33
CA ALA A 15 54.21 28.17 7.30
C ALA A 15 52.87 27.86 7.99
N GLY A 16 52.01 28.86 8.07
CA GLY A 16 50.64 28.69 8.56
C GLY A 16 49.82 27.85 7.58
N CYS A 17 49.59 26.58 7.85
CA CYS A 17 48.56 25.79 7.20
C CYS A 17 47.20 26.22 7.76
N THR A 18 46.53 27.13 7.08
CA THR A 18 45.10 27.41 7.26
C THR A 18 44.30 26.23 6.71
N VAL A 19 43.97 25.28 7.60
CA VAL A 19 42.97 24.25 7.27
C VAL A 19 41.61 24.97 7.19
N LEU A 20 41.12 25.19 5.97
CA LEU A 20 39.72 25.52 5.73
C LEU A 20 38.90 24.31 6.12
N ALA A 21 38.39 24.27 7.35
CA ALA A 21 37.31 23.38 7.75
C ALA A 21 36.09 23.89 7.00
N ALA A 22 35.77 23.22 5.86
CA ALA A 22 34.47 23.32 5.24
C ALA A 22 33.47 22.72 6.25
N ALA A 23 32.88 23.59 7.07
CA ALA A 23 31.71 23.24 7.85
C ALA A 23 30.62 22.84 6.84
N THR A 24 30.43 21.54 6.62
CA THR A 24 29.20 21.03 6.02
C THR A 24 28.09 21.43 6.97
N ALA A 25 27.41 22.54 6.66
CA ALA A 25 26.17 22.89 7.32
C ALA A 25 25.27 21.68 7.18
N ALA A 26 25.09 20.93 8.25
CA ALA A 26 24.02 19.94 8.35
C ALA A 26 22.72 20.76 8.22
N TRP A 27 22.14 20.76 7.04
CA TRP A 27 20.85 21.39 6.82
C TRP A 27 19.86 20.53 7.61
N SER A 28 19.40 21.06 8.73
CA SER A 28 18.23 20.56 9.42
C SER A 28 17.06 20.71 8.46
N ALA A 29 16.29 19.65 8.24
CA ALA A 29 15.08 19.76 7.45
C ALA A 29 14.11 20.72 8.15
N ASP A 30 13.53 21.65 7.38
CA ASP A 30 12.58 22.63 7.91
C ASP A 30 11.22 21.98 8.22
N VAL A 31 10.90 20.86 7.55
CA VAL A 31 9.63 20.15 7.65
C VAL A 31 9.90 18.66 7.83
N THR A 32 9.23 18.06 8.81
CA THR A 32 9.20 16.59 8.99
C THR A 32 7.84 16.05 8.54
N MET A 33 7.86 14.99 7.71
CA MET A 33 6.70 14.24 7.28
C MET A 33 6.83 12.78 7.72
N ARG A 34 6.15 12.38 8.79
CA ARG A 34 6.13 10.99 9.24
C ARG A 34 5.04 10.23 8.53
N ILE A 35 5.37 9.06 7.97
CA ILE A 35 4.44 8.18 7.26
C ILE A 35 4.37 6.85 7.99
N SER A 36 3.18 6.47 8.48
CA SER A 36 2.92 5.16 9.06
C SER A 36 2.29 4.22 8.03
N HIS A 37 2.74 2.96 8.00
CA HIS A 37 2.14 1.92 7.16
C HIS A 37 2.32 0.51 7.72
N GLN A 38 1.57 -0.48 7.16
CA GLN A 38 1.59 -1.87 7.63
C GLN A 38 2.54 -2.81 6.89
N PHE A 39 3.19 -2.35 5.82
CA PHE A 39 3.96 -3.22 4.93
C PHE A 39 5.31 -3.59 5.52
N PRO A 40 5.74 -4.87 5.39
CA PRO A 40 7.12 -5.24 5.71
C PRO A 40 8.10 -4.63 4.71
N PRO A 41 9.41 -4.50 5.05
CA PRO A 41 10.38 -3.83 4.17
C PRO A 41 10.52 -4.45 2.76
N ALA A 42 10.27 -5.75 2.63
CA ALA A 42 10.33 -6.44 1.34
C ALA A 42 9.16 -6.10 0.41
N HIS A 43 8.05 -5.56 0.96
CA HIS A 43 6.82 -5.28 0.22
C HIS A 43 7.03 -4.19 -0.84
N HIS A 44 6.47 -4.38 -2.03
CA HIS A 44 6.59 -3.41 -3.14
C HIS A 44 6.04 -2.03 -2.76
N SER A 45 4.93 -1.96 -2.00
CA SER A 45 4.40 -0.68 -1.49
C SER A 45 5.37 0.02 -0.54
N ALA A 46 6.09 -0.72 0.33
CA ALA A 46 7.12 -0.13 1.20
C ALA A 46 8.25 0.49 0.38
N LYS A 47 8.77 -0.25 -0.61
CA LYS A 47 9.81 0.23 -1.53
C LYS A 47 9.36 1.45 -2.34
N ASN A 48 8.09 1.48 -2.76
CA ASN A 48 7.54 2.64 -3.47
C ASN A 48 7.47 3.88 -2.58
N LEU A 49 7.16 3.72 -1.28
CA LEU A 49 7.19 4.82 -0.30
C LEU A 49 8.61 5.29 0.00
N GLU A 50 9.61 4.40 0.06
CA GLU A 50 11.02 4.77 0.18
C GLU A 50 11.47 5.63 -1.03
N GLN A 51 11.06 5.25 -2.24
CA GLN A 51 11.32 6.05 -3.44
C GLN A 51 10.56 7.38 -3.42
N PHE A 52 9.32 7.42 -2.91
CA PHE A 52 8.59 8.67 -2.68
C PHE A 52 9.38 9.60 -1.75
N ALA A 53 9.92 9.09 -0.64
CA ALA A 53 10.73 9.88 0.28
C ALA A 53 11.98 10.46 -0.40
N ALA A 54 12.65 9.66 -1.23
CA ALA A 54 13.80 10.11 -2.02
C ALA A 54 13.41 11.20 -3.03
N ASP A 55 12.27 11.05 -3.72
CA ASP A 55 11.76 12.02 -4.68
C ASP A 55 11.41 13.35 -3.99
N VAL A 56 10.76 13.33 -2.82
CA VAL A 56 10.47 14.53 -2.03
C VAL A 56 11.76 15.23 -1.59
N LYS A 57 12.71 14.47 -1.05
CA LYS A 57 14.01 15.02 -0.62
C LYS A 57 14.73 15.71 -1.77
N ALA A 58 14.77 15.09 -2.94
CA ALA A 58 15.41 15.67 -4.12
C ALA A 58 14.68 16.94 -4.60
N ALA A 59 13.34 16.92 -4.68
CA ALA A 59 12.52 18.03 -5.16
C ALA A 59 12.53 19.22 -4.22
N THR A 60 12.80 19.01 -2.92
CA THR A 60 12.83 20.07 -1.90
C THR A 60 14.25 20.48 -1.49
N ASN A 61 15.30 19.96 -2.16
CA ASN A 61 16.70 20.16 -1.77
C ASN A 61 16.93 19.82 -0.29
N GLY A 62 16.27 18.77 0.23
CA GLY A 62 16.39 18.33 1.61
C GLY A 62 15.63 19.14 2.66
N LYS A 63 14.82 20.14 2.26
CA LYS A 63 13.97 20.91 3.22
C LYS A 63 12.88 20.06 3.87
N VAL A 64 12.46 18.97 3.24
CA VAL A 64 11.50 18.02 3.80
C VAL A 64 12.20 16.71 4.12
N ASP A 65 12.13 16.30 5.39
CA ASP A 65 12.57 14.99 5.87
C ASP A 65 11.36 14.07 5.96
N VAL A 66 11.30 13.07 5.06
CA VAL A 66 10.24 12.05 5.06
C VAL A 66 10.72 10.85 5.85
N GLN A 67 10.08 10.60 6.99
CA GLN A 67 10.38 9.48 7.88
C GLN A 67 9.32 8.38 7.73
N ILE A 68 9.75 7.18 7.33
CA ILE A 68 8.84 6.06 7.06
C ILE A 68 8.87 5.07 8.22
N PHE A 69 7.69 4.75 8.75
CA PHE A 69 7.47 3.81 9.84
C PHE A 69 6.62 2.62 9.35
N GLY A 70 7.31 1.59 8.89
CA GLY A 70 6.71 0.38 8.32
C GLY A 70 6.29 -0.65 9.37
N SER A 71 5.75 -1.79 8.90
CA SER A 71 5.40 -2.95 9.72
C SER A 71 4.50 -2.62 10.92
N ALA A 72 3.64 -1.60 10.79
CA ALA A 72 2.74 -1.13 11.86
C ALA A 72 3.46 -0.68 13.15
N GLN A 73 4.70 -0.18 13.06
CA GLN A 73 5.51 0.23 14.21
C GLN A 73 4.93 1.42 14.98
N LEU A 74 4.33 2.39 14.27
CA LEU A 74 3.81 3.62 14.88
C LEU A 74 2.34 3.48 15.28
N PHE A 75 1.52 3.00 14.34
CA PHE A 75 0.09 2.77 14.54
C PHE A 75 -0.32 1.46 13.90
N LYS A 76 -1.29 0.76 14.52
CA LYS A 76 -1.96 -0.38 13.88
C LYS A 76 -2.70 0.06 12.61
N PRO A 77 -2.89 -0.80 11.62
CA PRO A 77 -3.53 -0.43 10.35
C PRO A 77 -4.88 0.27 10.50
N ASN A 78 -5.72 -0.20 11.43
CA ASN A 78 -7.03 0.39 11.73
C ASN A 78 -6.98 1.70 12.55
N GLN A 79 -5.80 2.15 12.98
CA GLN A 79 -5.61 3.40 13.73
C GLN A 79 -5.00 4.52 12.87
N ASN A 80 -4.38 4.19 11.73
CA ASN A 80 -3.69 5.15 10.88
C ASN A 80 -4.59 6.32 10.44
N HIS A 81 -5.80 6.03 9.99
CA HIS A 81 -6.73 7.07 9.53
C HIS A 81 -7.09 8.07 10.62
N SER A 82 -7.38 7.60 11.83
CA SER A 82 -7.70 8.50 12.95
C SER A 82 -6.49 9.27 13.46
N ALA A 83 -5.29 8.67 13.39
CA ALA A 83 -4.05 9.34 13.77
C ALA A 83 -3.73 10.50 12.81
N VAL A 84 -3.92 10.32 11.51
CA VAL A 84 -3.76 11.38 10.50
C VAL A 84 -4.85 12.44 10.66
N ALA A 85 -6.12 12.05 10.73
CA ALA A 85 -7.24 12.98 10.83
C ALA A 85 -7.12 13.90 12.06
N THR A 86 -6.62 13.39 13.19
CA THR A 86 -6.42 14.16 14.43
C THR A 86 -5.07 14.87 14.52
N GLY A 87 -4.22 14.79 13.50
CA GLY A 87 -2.90 15.43 13.47
C GLY A 87 -1.86 14.82 14.41
N LYS A 88 -2.05 13.59 14.90
CA LYS A 88 -1.05 12.86 15.69
C LYS A 88 0.16 12.45 14.86
N ILE A 89 -0.04 12.31 13.55
CA ILE A 89 0.97 12.04 12.54
C ILE A 89 0.59 12.78 11.25
N GLU A 90 1.58 13.19 10.48
CA GLU A 90 1.39 14.00 9.27
C GLU A 90 0.74 13.20 8.13
N ALA A 91 1.13 11.92 7.99
CA ALA A 91 0.73 11.08 6.85
C ALA A 91 0.63 9.60 7.20
N ALA A 92 -0.10 8.86 6.38
CA ALA A 92 -0.11 7.40 6.38
C ALA A 92 -0.34 6.84 4.98
N ALA A 93 0.25 5.68 4.68
CA ALA A 93 -0.16 4.87 3.54
C ALA A 93 -1.10 3.76 4.04
N ILE A 94 -2.35 3.83 3.58
CA ILE A 94 -3.46 3.01 4.08
C ILE A 94 -3.99 2.16 2.94
N VAL A 95 -4.11 0.86 3.15
CA VAL A 95 -4.83 -0.02 2.21
C VAL A 95 -6.31 0.38 2.21
N GLY A 96 -6.82 0.89 1.10
CA GLY A 96 -8.10 1.60 1.02
C GLY A 96 -9.29 0.83 1.58
N PHE A 97 -9.36 -0.47 1.35
CA PHE A 97 -10.47 -1.30 1.84
C PHE A 97 -10.54 -1.39 3.38
N THR A 98 -9.44 -1.12 4.09
CA THR A 98 -9.48 -1.11 5.57
C THR A 98 -10.33 0.04 6.11
N LEU A 99 -10.64 1.03 5.27
CA LEU A 99 -11.55 2.13 5.58
C LEU A 99 -13.02 1.78 5.33
N GLY A 100 -13.32 0.63 4.74
CA GLY A 100 -14.69 0.24 4.36
C GLY A 100 -15.71 0.19 5.50
N GLY A 101 -15.25 0.11 6.75
CA GLY A 101 -16.12 0.26 7.93
C GLY A 101 -16.49 1.70 8.27
N THR A 102 -15.69 2.68 7.84
CA THR A 102 -15.88 4.12 8.10
C THR A 102 -16.37 4.86 6.85
N ILE A 103 -15.92 4.41 5.68
CA ILE A 103 -16.27 4.93 4.35
C ILE A 103 -16.61 3.71 3.48
N PRO A 104 -17.87 3.23 3.49
CA PRO A 104 -18.27 2.02 2.76
C PRO A 104 -17.94 2.08 1.26
N GLU A 105 -17.98 3.27 0.68
CA GLU A 105 -17.68 3.54 -0.73
C GLU A 105 -16.29 3.11 -1.15
N MET A 106 -15.31 3.06 -0.22
CA MET A 106 -13.94 2.61 -0.49
C MET A 106 -13.85 1.14 -0.95
N ASN A 107 -14.93 0.38 -0.78
CA ASN A 107 -14.98 -1.01 -1.23
C ASN A 107 -15.35 -1.18 -2.72
N VAL A 108 -15.64 -0.12 -3.47
CA VAL A 108 -16.13 -0.25 -4.87
C VAL A 108 -15.18 -1.05 -5.76
N THR A 109 -13.86 -0.90 -5.58
CA THR A 109 -12.85 -1.62 -6.36
C THR A 109 -12.62 -3.06 -5.89
N LEU A 110 -13.19 -3.44 -4.75
CA LEU A 110 -13.20 -4.81 -4.24
C LEU A 110 -14.40 -5.63 -4.68
N ILE A 111 -15.32 -5.08 -5.45
CA ILE A 111 -16.39 -5.87 -6.06
C ILE A 111 -15.70 -6.90 -6.97
N PRO A 112 -15.85 -8.22 -6.70
CA PRO A 112 -15.09 -9.25 -7.38
C PRO A 112 -15.26 -9.19 -8.91
N TYR A 113 -14.16 -9.26 -9.65
CA TYR A 113 -14.11 -9.25 -11.13
C TYR A 113 -14.68 -7.98 -11.79
N TYR A 114 -14.68 -6.85 -11.06
CA TYR A 114 -15.32 -5.62 -11.55
C TYR A 114 -14.35 -4.66 -12.23
N VAL A 115 -13.15 -4.49 -11.68
CA VAL A 115 -12.06 -3.67 -12.23
C VAL A 115 -10.86 -4.58 -12.48
N THR A 116 -10.82 -5.25 -13.62
CA THR A 116 -9.79 -6.23 -13.96
C THR A 116 -8.97 -5.86 -15.20
N SER A 117 -9.37 -4.84 -15.97
CA SER A 117 -8.62 -4.41 -17.15
C SER A 117 -7.57 -3.35 -16.78
N LEU A 118 -6.41 -3.42 -17.44
CA LEU A 118 -5.33 -2.44 -17.27
C LEU A 118 -5.76 -1.01 -17.61
N ASP A 119 -6.66 -0.85 -18.58
CA ASP A 119 -7.20 0.45 -18.97
C ASP A 119 -8.00 1.08 -17.83
N LYS A 120 -8.91 0.32 -17.19
CA LYS A 120 -9.64 0.78 -16.01
C LYS A 120 -8.72 1.11 -14.83
N MET A 121 -7.70 0.30 -14.59
CA MET A 121 -6.70 0.55 -13.53
C MET A 121 -5.96 1.87 -13.75
N LYS A 122 -5.54 2.14 -15.00
CA LYS A 122 -4.85 3.39 -15.37
C LYS A 122 -5.77 4.61 -15.30
N LYS A 123 -7.05 4.46 -15.61
CA LYS A 123 -8.02 5.55 -15.61
C LYS A 123 -8.60 5.85 -14.23
N PHE A 124 -8.53 4.90 -13.29
CA PHE A 124 -9.13 5.08 -11.96
C PHE A 124 -8.60 6.31 -11.23
N PRO A 125 -7.27 6.54 -11.09
CA PRO A 125 -6.76 7.81 -10.54
C PRO A 125 -7.23 9.00 -11.38
N GLY A 126 -7.75 10.04 -10.74
CA GLY A 126 -8.28 11.23 -11.42
C GLY A 126 -9.67 11.08 -12.05
N SER A 127 -10.27 9.87 -12.04
CA SER A 127 -11.65 9.66 -12.49
C SER A 127 -12.68 10.31 -11.56
N GLU A 128 -13.92 10.46 -12.03
CA GLU A 128 -15.02 10.95 -11.19
C GLU A 128 -15.32 10.00 -10.01
N ALA A 129 -15.04 8.70 -10.16
CA ALA A 129 -15.13 7.74 -9.05
C ALA A 129 -14.08 8.04 -7.98
N ALA A 130 -12.81 8.22 -8.35
CA ALA A 130 -11.73 8.57 -7.44
C ALA A 130 -11.98 9.92 -6.75
N LYS A 131 -12.42 10.95 -7.50
CA LYS A 131 -12.76 12.27 -6.94
C LYS A 131 -13.88 12.20 -5.90
N LEU A 132 -14.90 11.37 -6.12
CA LEU A 132 -15.97 11.17 -5.15
C LEU A 132 -15.41 10.51 -3.88
N LEU A 133 -14.54 9.54 -4.00
CA LEU A 133 -13.87 8.90 -2.86
C LEU A 133 -12.93 9.88 -2.14
N ASP A 134 -12.19 10.71 -2.87
CA ASP A 134 -11.32 11.77 -2.30
C ASP A 134 -12.15 12.77 -1.47
N ALA A 135 -13.33 13.15 -1.92
CA ALA A 135 -14.25 14.00 -1.15
C ALA A 135 -14.69 13.32 0.15
N LYS A 136 -15.03 12.01 0.09
CA LYS A 136 -15.40 11.23 1.30
C LYS A 136 -14.23 11.10 2.28
N LEU A 137 -13.02 10.95 1.79
CA LEU A 137 -11.81 10.95 2.61
C LEU A 137 -11.60 12.33 3.28
N LEU A 138 -11.76 13.41 2.52
CA LEU A 138 -11.60 14.77 3.03
C LEU A 138 -12.66 15.07 4.12
N ASP A 139 -13.90 14.62 3.98
CA ASP A 139 -14.95 14.73 5.00
C ASP A 139 -14.57 14.02 6.32
N LYS A 140 -13.65 13.05 6.26
CA LYS A 140 -13.09 12.35 7.43
C LYS A 140 -11.76 12.94 7.91
N GLY A 141 -11.36 14.10 7.39
CA GLY A 141 -10.09 14.74 7.76
C GLY A 141 -8.85 14.12 7.14
N LEU A 142 -9.00 13.49 5.97
CA LEU A 142 -7.92 12.81 5.23
C LEU A 142 -7.81 13.43 3.84
N LEU A 143 -6.72 14.13 3.53
CA LEU A 143 -6.43 14.59 2.18
C LEU A 143 -5.63 13.50 1.47
N ASN A 144 -6.20 12.90 0.41
CA ASN A 144 -5.49 11.92 -0.40
C ASN A 144 -4.53 12.61 -1.39
N LEU A 145 -3.29 12.13 -1.46
CA LEU A 145 -2.28 12.61 -2.39
C LEU A 145 -2.10 11.69 -3.61
N GLY A 146 -2.58 10.44 -3.55
CA GLY A 146 -2.45 9.50 -4.67
C GLY A 146 -3.05 8.14 -4.38
N TRP A 147 -3.48 7.47 -5.47
CA TRP A 147 -4.06 6.14 -5.52
C TRP A 147 -3.04 5.15 -6.05
N MET A 148 -2.21 4.59 -5.18
CA MET A 148 -1.19 3.59 -5.56
C MET A 148 -1.83 2.20 -5.66
N VAL A 149 -1.54 1.46 -6.72
CA VAL A 149 -2.00 0.07 -6.85
C VAL A 149 -1.21 -0.82 -5.88
N ASP A 150 -1.91 -1.47 -4.95
CA ASP A 150 -1.36 -2.50 -4.06
C ASP A 150 -1.46 -3.89 -4.71
N ALA A 151 -2.62 -4.21 -5.30
CA ALA A 151 -2.81 -5.45 -6.02
C ALA A 151 -3.85 -5.27 -7.14
N SER A 152 -3.54 -5.79 -8.33
CA SER A 152 -4.45 -5.89 -9.48
C SER A 152 -4.94 -7.32 -9.71
N ASP A 153 -4.59 -8.23 -8.80
CA ASP A 153 -4.89 -9.64 -8.81
C ASP A 153 -5.19 -10.13 -7.38
N GLY A 154 -5.48 -11.41 -7.24
CA GLY A 154 -5.63 -12.04 -5.95
C GLY A 154 -5.21 -13.50 -5.99
N ILE A 155 -4.79 -14.03 -4.85
CA ILE A 155 -4.51 -15.44 -4.66
C ILE A 155 -5.24 -15.97 -3.42
N PHE A 156 -6.05 -16.98 -3.61
CA PHE A 156 -6.57 -17.80 -2.52
C PHE A 156 -5.52 -18.82 -2.14
N THR A 157 -5.02 -18.79 -0.91
CA THR A 157 -4.04 -19.76 -0.42
C THR A 157 -4.69 -20.72 0.58
N SER A 158 -4.24 -21.97 0.63
CA SER A 158 -4.74 -22.98 1.56
C SER A 158 -3.64 -23.99 1.94
N ALA A 159 -3.69 -24.49 3.17
CA ALA A 159 -2.80 -25.54 3.62
C ALA A 159 -3.25 -26.95 3.16
N LYS A 160 -4.54 -27.13 2.85
CA LYS A 160 -5.15 -28.47 2.65
C LYS A 160 -5.46 -28.80 1.19
N THR A 161 -6.16 -27.92 0.48
CA THR A 161 -6.64 -28.12 -0.89
C THR A 161 -6.64 -26.85 -1.69
N ALA A 162 -6.49 -26.94 -3.01
CA ALA A 162 -6.64 -25.78 -3.91
C ALA A 162 -8.12 -25.33 -3.97
N LEU A 163 -8.36 -24.02 -3.84
CA LEU A 163 -9.70 -23.41 -3.84
C LEU A 163 -10.05 -22.93 -5.27
N VAL A 164 -10.36 -23.86 -6.17
CA VAL A 164 -10.48 -23.62 -7.62
C VAL A 164 -11.90 -23.24 -8.07
N LYS A 165 -12.92 -23.69 -7.33
CA LYS A 165 -14.33 -23.49 -7.66
C LYS A 165 -15.14 -23.11 -6.42
N PRO A 166 -16.32 -22.49 -6.54
CA PRO A 166 -17.11 -22.03 -5.40
C PRO A 166 -17.35 -23.12 -4.33
N ALA A 167 -17.61 -24.37 -4.74
CA ALA A 167 -17.86 -25.47 -3.81
C ALA A 167 -16.67 -25.83 -2.90
N ASP A 168 -15.44 -25.47 -3.30
CA ASP A 168 -14.23 -25.76 -2.52
C ASP A 168 -14.11 -24.85 -1.27
N PHE A 169 -14.90 -23.79 -1.21
CA PHE A 169 -14.90 -22.82 -0.10
C PHE A 169 -15.79 -23.22 1.07
N LYS A 170 -16.64 -24.25 0.89
CA LYS A 170 -17.59 -24.66 1.91
C LYS A 170 -16.91 -25.04 3.23
N GLY A 171 -17.23 -24.31 4.30
CA GLY A 171 -16.70 -24.53 5.64
C GLY A 171 -15.25 -24.06 5.87
N VAL A 172 -14.62 -23.42 4.87
CA VAL A 172 -13.24 -22.93 4.98
C VAL A 172 -13.21 -21.65 5.81
N LYS A 173 -12.43 -21.63 6.87
CA LYS A 173 -12.11 -20.40 7.62
C LYS A 173 -11.06 -19.64 6.82
N ILE A 174 -11.44 -18.50 6.27
CA ILE A 174 -10.59 -17.76 5.33
C ILE A 174 -10.41 -16.30 5.74
N ARG A 175 -9.24 -15.74 5.43
CA ARG A 175 -9.07 -14.29 5.50
C ARG A 175 -10.04 -13.59 4.57
N GLY A 176 -10.87 -12.68 5.11
CA GLY A 176 -11.58 -11.67 4.36
C GLY A 176 -10.78 -10.38 4.22
N LEU A 177 -11.23 -9.47 3.36
CA LEU A 177 -10.65 -8.14 3.19
C LEU A 177 -11.47 -7.06 3.92
N SER A 178 -12.78 -7.12 3.75
CA SER A 178 -13.76 -6.22 4.35
C SER A 178 -15.09 -6.94 4.45
N LYS A 179 -15.98 -6.42 5.30
CA LYS A 179 -17.35 -6.99 5.43
C LYS A 179 -18.05 -7.15 4.07
N LEU A 180 -17.80 -6.21 3.13
CA LEU A 180 -18.39 -6.28 1.80
C LEU A 180 -17.86 -7.44 0.98
N PHE A 181 -16.51 -7.57 0.87
CA PHE A 181 -15.90 -8.67 0.14
C PHE A 181 -16.26 -10.03 0.74
N ASP A 182 -16.40 -10.06 2.06
CA ASP A 182 -16.74 -11.26 2.83
C ASP A 182 -18.13 -11.81 2.48
N GLU A 183 -19.10 -10.99 2.06
CA GLU A 183 -20.40 -11.45 1.56
C GLU A 183 -20.25 -12.40 0.35
N GLY A 184 -19.27 -12.14 -0.52
CA GLY A 184 -18.96 -13.05 -1.63
C GLY A 184 -18.38 -14.37 -1.16
N LEU A 185 -17.51 -14.36 -0.15
CA LEU A 185 -16.95 -15.58 0.44
C LEU A 185 -18.04 -16.40 1.18
N ILE A 186 -18.95 -15.71 1.90
CA ILE A 186 -20.10 -16.34 2.57
C ILE A 186 -21.03 -16.99 1.54
N ALA A 187 -21.27 -16.32 0.41
CA ALA A 187 -22.10 -16.88 -0.67
C ALA A 187 -21.55 -18.19 -1.24
N MET A 188 -20.22 -18.40 -1.17
CA MET A 188 -19.57 -19.66 -1.52
C MET A 188 -19.50 -20.68 -0.35
N GLY A 189 -20.04 -20.33 0.81
CA GLY A 189 -20.10 -21.20 2.00
C GLY A 189 -18.85 -21.14 2.89
N ALA A 190 -17.95 -20.18 2.69
CA ALA A 190 -16.81 -19.95 3.57
C ALA A 190 -17.21 -19.24 4.88
N SER A 191 -16.28 -19.25 5.84
CA SER A 191 -16.37 -18.49 7.09
C SER A 191 -15.25 -17.44 7.10
N PRO A 192 -15.47 -16.24 6.53
CA PRO A 192 -14.44 -15.23 6.45
C PRO A 192 -14.21 -14.50 7.77
N SER A 193 -12.98 -14.00 7.94
CA SER A 193 -12.60 -13.08 9.00
C SER A 193 -11.78 -11.93 8.40
N ALA A 194 -12.36 -10.73 8.37
CA ALA A 194 -11.68 -9.55 7.87
C ALA A 194 -10.54 -9.17 8.80
N MET A 195 -9.33 -9.05 8.25
CA MET A 195 -8.13 -8.64 9.00
C MET A 195 -7.11 -7.93 8.12
N PRO A 196 -6.30 -7.00 8.69
CA PRO A 196 -5.19 -6.38 7.99
C PRO A 196 -4.16 -7.38 7.49
N GLY A 197 -3.50 -7.07 6.36
CA GLY A 197 -2.48 -7.95 5.76
C GLY A 197 -1.32 -8.29 6.68
N SER A 198 -0.96 -7.42 7.63
CA SER A 198 0.09 -7.63 8.62
C SER A 198 -0.23 -8.73 9.65
N GLU A 199 -1.49 -9.11 9.82
CA GLU A 199 -1.93 -10.12 10.81
C GLU A 199 -2.11 -11.52 10.19
N VAL A 200 -2.18 -11.60 8.86
CA VAL A 200 -2.60 -12.82 8.14
C VAL A 200 -1.61 -13.97 8.31
N TYR A 201 -0.31 -13.71 8.18
CA TYR A 201 0.71 -14.76 8.34
C TYR A 201 0.58 -15.46 9.70
N GLN A 202 0.47 -14.68 10.77
CA GLN A 202 0.31 -15.21 12.13
C GLN A 202 -1.00 -15.99 12.30
N ALA A 203 -2.10 -15.49 11.72
CA ALA A 203 -3.40 -16.18 11.78
C ALA A 203 -3.39 -17.53 11.04
N LEU A 204 -2.69 -17.61 9.89
CA LEU A 204 -2.45 -18.85 9.15
C LEU A 204 -1.55 -19.83 9.93
N GLN A 205 -0.45 -19.31 10.50
CA GLN A 205 0.52 -20.10 11.24
C GLN A 205 -0.09 -20.75 12.50
N THR A 206 -0.96 -20.01 13.19
CA THR A 206 -1.61 -20.49 14.41
C THR A 206 -2.91 -21.27 14.16
N GLY A 207 -3.37 -21.37 12.90
CA GLY A 207 -4.59 -22.07 12.53
C GLY A 207 -5.88 -21.36 12.93
N VAL A 208 -5.84 -20.06 13.23
CA VAL A 208 -7.04 -19.23 13.43
C VAL A 208 -7.86 -19.19 12.15
N ILE A 209 -7.19 -19.13 10.99
CA ILE A 209 -7.77 -19.32 9.66
C ILE A 209 -7.05 -20.45 8.92
N ASP A 210 -7.79 -21.18 8.06
CA ASP A 210 -7.28 -22.28 7.23
C ASP A 210 -6.71 -21.81 5.90
N ALA A 211 -7.20 -20.66 5.41
CA ALA A 211 -6.92 -20.13 4.10
C ALA A 211 -6.69 -18.61 4.14
N GLY A 212 -5.86 -18.12 3.21
CA GLY A 212 -5.58 -16.70 3.04
C GLY A 212 -6.14 -16.18 1.71
N PHE A 213 -6.34 -14.85 1.65
CA PHE A 213 -6.56 -14.12 0.41
C PHE A 213 -5.71 -12.83 0.42
N THR A 214 -4.94 -12.59 -0.63
CA THR A 214 -4.10 -11.39 -0.81
C THR A 214 -3.71 -11.24 -2.29
N GLY A 215 -2.97 -10.18 -2.68
CA GLY A 215 -2.32 -10.10 -3.99
C GLY A 215 -1.25 -11.19 -4.16
N VAL A 216 -0.98 -11.61 -5.39
CA VAL A 216 -0.01 -12.71 -5.68
C VAL A 216 1.39 -12.33 -5.20
N ALA A 217 1.88 -11.11 -5.53
CA ALA A 217 3.16 -10.60 -5.04
C ALA A 217 3.22 -10.55 -3.52
N ALA A 218 2.15 -10.04 -2.88
CA ALA A 218 2.06 -9.92 -1.44
C ALA A 218 2.07 -11.28 -0.71
N ALA A 219 1.56 -12.35 -1.33
CA ALA A 219 1.67 -13.69 -0.76
C ALA A 219 3.12 -14.16 -0.66
N TYR A 220 3.95 -13.85 -1.67
CA TYR A 220 5.38 -14.11 -1.64
C TYR A 220 6.11 -13.22 -0.62
N GLU A 221 5.89 -11.92 -0.67
CA GLU A 221 6.56 -10.91 0.17
C GLU A 221 6.26 -11.10 1.66
N ARG A 222 5.06 -11.62 2.00
CA ARG A 222 4.63 -11.98 3.36
C ARG A 222 4.88 -13.44 3.71
N LYS A 223 5.58 -14.18 2.84
CA LYS A 223 6.02 -15.55 3.05
C LYS A 223 4.90 -16.56 3.31
N PHE A 224 3.74 -16.40 2.68
CA PHE A 224 2.63 -17.35 2.86
C PHE A 224 2.99 -18.78 2.48
N TYR A 225 3.98 -18.97 1.58
CA TYR A 225 4.51 -20.27 1.21
C TYR A 225 5.10 -21.08 2.39
N GLU A 226 5.45 -20.45 3.51
CA GLU A 226 5.92 -21.16 4.69
C GLU A 226 4.79 -21.87 5.46
N VAL A 227 3.54 -21.39 5.31
CA VAL A 227 2.36 -21.83 6.08
C VAL A 227 1.20 -22.30 5.20
N GLN A 228 1.31 -22.20 3.87
CA GLN A 228 0.29 -22.59 2.89
C GLN A 228 0.91 -23.42 1.77
N LYS A 229 0.23 -24.48 1.34
CA LYS A 229 0.71 -25.42 0.30
C LYS A 229 0.15 -25.12 -1.08
N PHE A 230 -1.06 -24.59 -1.16
CA PHE A 230 -1.79 -24.36 -2.40
C PHE A 230 -2.07 -22.89 -2.59
N GLY A 231 -1.97 -22.41 -3.83
CA GLY A 231 -2.36 -21.09 -4.27
C GLY A 231 -3.22 -21.16 -5.53
N VAL A 232 -4.28 -20.36 -5.58
CA VAL A 232 -5.14 -20.23 -6.75
C VAL A 232 -5.25 -18.75 -7.08
N ALA A 233 -4.57 -18.33 -8.13
CA ALA A 233 -4.46 -16.92 -8.55
C ALA A 233 -5.55 -16.55 -9.57
N SER A 234 -6.06 -15.32 -9.49
CA SER A 234 -7.13 -14.81 -10.33
C SER A 234 -7.11 -13.27 -10.36
N ASN A 235 -7.56 -12.65 -11.45
CA ASN A 235 -7.75 -11.19 -11.57
C ASN A 235 -9.06 -10.75 -10.90
N ILE A 236 -9.15 -10.86 -9.60
CA ILE A 236 -10.43 -10.77 -8.88
C ILE A 236 -10.72 -9.37 -8.31
N ILE A 237 -9.71 -8.59 -7.95
CA ILE A 237 -9.87 -7.28 -7.31
C ILE A 237 -8.88 -6.25 -7.86
N LEU A 238 -9.17 -4.98 -7.60
CA LEU A 238 -8.19 -3.89 -7.63
C LEU A 238 -8.10 -3.28 -6.23
N ALA A 239 -6.99 -3.51 -5.55
CA ALA A 239 -6.71 -2.89 -4.25
C ALA A 239 -5.77 -1.71 -4.41
N HIS A 240 -6.08 -0.61 -3.73
CA HIS A 240 -5.23 0.59 -3.70
C HIS A 240 -4.71 0.84 -2.29
N ASP A 241 -3.46 1.29 -2.24
CA ASP A 241 -2.92 2.02 -1.12
C ASP A 241 -3.16 3.51 -1.37
N ILE A 242 -3.78 4.20 -0.44
CA ILE A 242 -3.93 5.64 -0.48
C ILE A 242 -2.86 6.31 0.39
N LEU A 243 -2.19 7.32 -0.16
CA LEU A 243 -1.29 8.17 0.61
C LEU A 243 -2.06 9.37 1.14
N VAL A 244 -2.47 9.32 2.40
CA VAL A 244 -3.24 10.39 3.03
C VAL A 244 -2.39 11.24 3.94
N VAL A 245 -2.73 12.54 3.99
CA VAL A 245 -2.11 13.52 4.90
C VAL A 245 -3.18 14.26 5.71
N ASN A 246 -2.76 14.80 6.86
CA ASN A 246 -3.60 15.74 7.60
C ASN A 246 -3.78 17.03 6.80
N PRO A 247 -5.04 17.45 6.49
CA PRO A 247 -5.30 18.62 5.66
C PRO A 247 -4.75 19.93 6.24
N ALA A 248 -4.84 20.13 7.57
CA ALA A 248 -4.36 21.35 8.21
C ALA A 248 -2.83 21.44 8.14
N TRP A 249 -2.13 20.34 8.42
CA TRP A 249 -0.68 20.27 8.27
C TRP A 249 -0.26 20.55 6.82
N PHE A 250 -0.84 19.86 5.84
CA PHE A 250 -0.47 20.00 4.44
C PHE A 250 -0.73 21.39 3.90
N ASN A 251 -1.90 21.98 4.20
CA ASN A 251 -2.25 23.33 3.75
C ASN A 251 -1.43 24.43 4.43
N GLY A 252 -0.86 24.15 5.60
CA GLY A 252 0.06 25.06 6.29
C GLY A 252 1.48 25.12 5.70
N LEU A 253 1.82 24.18 4.79
CA LEU A 253 3.13 24.15 4.14
C LEU A 253 3.25 25.27 3.08
N PRO A 254 4.48 25.77 2.78
CA PRO A 254 4.74 26.62 1.63
C PRO A 254 4.27 25.99 0.32
N ALA A 255 3.83 26.80 -0.64
CA ALA A 255 3.22 26.33 -1.89
C ALA A 255 4.18 25.46 -2.72
N ASP A 256 5.47 25.80 -2.77
CA ASP A 256 6.51 25.04 -3.46
C ASP A 256 6.73 23.66 -2.82
N ILE A 257 6.69 23.58 -1.50
CA ILE A 257 6.78 22.32 -0.74
C ILE A 257 5.55 21.43 -1.01
N ARG A 258 4.34 21.99 -0.94
CA ARG A 258 3.11 21.23 -1.28
C ARG A 258 3.19 20.67 -2.69
N GLN A 259 3.60 21.50 -3.66
CA GLN A 259 3.73 21.07 -5.06
C GLN A 259 4.77 19.95 -5.23
N ALA A 260 5.90 20.04 -4.53
CA ALA A 260 6.93 19.01 -4.56
C ALA A 260 6.42 17.66 -4.02
N ILE A 261 5.74 17.69 -2.87
CA ILE A 261 5.13 16.49 -2.26
C ILE A 261 4.06 15.90 -3.18
N GLN A 262 3.18 16.73 -3.74
CA GLN A 262 2.12 16.27 -4.66
C GLN A 262 2.71 15.65 -5.94
N THR A 263 3.75 16.26 -6.50
CA THR A 263 4.45 15.72 -7.68
C THR A 263 5.11 14.37 -7.38
N ALA A 264 5.73 14.23 -6.20
CA ALA A 264 6.33 12.97 -5.78
C ALA A 264 5.25 11.89 -5.53
N ALA A 265 4.10 12.25 -4.96
CA ALA A 265 2.98 11.34 -4.77
C ALA A 265 2.42 10.84 -6.11
N HIS A 266 2.26 11.74 -7.09
CA HIS A 266 1.85 11.34 -8.44
C HIS A 266 2.87 10.39 -9.11
N LYS A 267 4.17 10.62 -8.95
CA LYS A 267 5.20 9.68 -9.41
C LYS A 267 5.07 8.32 -8.75
N ALA A 268 4.81 8.28 -7.44
CA ALA A 268 4.61 7.02 -6.71
C ALA A 268 3.35 6.28 -7.18
N GLU A 269 2.26 6.99 -7.46
CA GLU A 269 1.05 6.48 -8.08
C GLU A 269 1.35 5.85 -9.44
N GLN A 270 2.01 6.57 -10.35
CA GLN A 270 2.36 6.07 -11.67
C GLN A 270 3.29 4.84 -11.63
N ARG A 271 4.25 4.79 -10.70
CA ARG A 271 5.12 3.62 -10.53
C ARG A 271 4.39 2.38 -10.05
N SER A 272 3.29 2.54 -9.33
CA SER A 272 2.50 1.43 -8.80
C SER A 272 1.61 0.75 -9.83
N ILE A 273 1.31 1.41 -10.95
CA ILE A 273 0.43 0.86 -12.00
C ILE A 273 1.11 -0.35 -12.64
N PRO A 274 0.44 -1.52 -12.69
CA PRO A 274 1.03 -2.70 -13.29
C PRO A 274 1.27 -2.50 -14.80
N LYS A 275 2.26 -3.22 -15.33
CA LYS A 275 2.59 -3.18 -16.77
C LYS A 275 1.62 -3.97 -17.62
N SER A 276 0.96 -4.97 -17.04
CA SER A 276 -0.05 -5.84 -17.66
C SER A 276 -1.19 -6.09 -16.69
N ALA A 277 -2.38 -6.37 -17.21
CA ALA A 277 -3.50 -6.88 -16.41
C ALA A 277 -3.37 -8.38 -16.10
N ASP A 278 -2.46 -9.07 -16.80
CA ASP A 278 -2.23 -10.49 -16.57
C ASP A 278 -1.51 -10.72 -15.25
N ILE A 279 -1.84 -11.81 -14.61
CA ILE A 279 -1.14 -12.26 -13.39
C ILE A 279 0.33 -12.45 -13.72
N SER A 280 1.20 -11.89 -12.89
CA SER A 280 2.64 -11.95 -13.11
C SER A 280 3.13 -13.40 -13.08
N ALA A 281 3.68 -13.86 -14.20
CA ALA A 281 4.29 -15.18 -14.29
C ALA A 281 5.51 -15.29 -13.35
N GLU A 282 6.20 -14.19 -13.10
CA GLU A 282 7.33 -14.14 -12.17
C GLU A 282 6.87 -14.34 -10.72
N ASP A 283 5.80 -13.67 -10.28
CA ASP A 283 5.28 -13.82 -8.92
C ASP A 283 4.75 -15.24 -8.67
N VAL A 284 4.06 -15.82 -9.64
CA VAL A 284 3.63 -17.23 -9.59
C VAL A 284 4.84 -18.17 -9.53
N LYS A 285 5.87 -17.93 -10.33
CA LYS A 285 7.13 -18.70 -10.32
C LYS A 285 7.81 -18.62 -8.96
N ASN A 286 7.93 -17.42 -8.39
CA ASN A 286 8.55 -17.20 -7.09
C ASN A 286 7.88 -18.02 -5.98
N LEU A 287 6.54 -18.08 -5.96
CA LEU A 287 5.79 -18.90 -5.01
C LEU A 287 6.01 -20.40 -5.24
N ARG A 288 6.06 -20.87 -6.51
CA ARG A 288 6.33 -22.26 -6.87
C ARG A 288 7.73 -22.70 -6.46
N GLU A 289 8.73 -21.85 -6.65
CA GLU A 289 10.13 -22.12 -6.25
C GLU A 289 10.27 -22.26 -4.72
N LYS A 290 9.35 -21.66 -3.94
CA LYS A 290 9.25 -21.84 -2.49
C LYS A 290 8.43 -23.07 -2.08
N GLY A 291 7.98 -23.90 -3.03
CA GLY A 291 7.30 -25.17 -2.77
C GLY A 291 5.77 -25.08 -2.72
N MET A 292 5.19 -23.91 -3.06
CA MET A 292 3.73 -23.79 -3.16
C MET A 292 3.24 -24.32 -4.51
N THR A 293 2.18 -25.11 -4.49
CA THR A 293 1.47 -25.52 -5.73
C THR A 293 0.52 -24.40 -6.15
N VAL A 294 0.89 -23.63 -7.18
CA VAL A 294 0.10 -22.48 -7.65
C VAL A 294 -0.54 -22.78 -9.00
N SER A 295 -1.85 -22.56 -9.11
CA SER A 295 -2.62 -22.54 -10.35
C SER A 295 -3.18 -21.15 -10.60
N VAL A 296 -3.44 -20.83 -11.87
CA VAL A 296 -4.14 -19.62 -12.30
C VAL A 296 -5.51 -20.05 -12.82
N LEU A 297 -6.57 -19.36 -12.41
CA LEU A 297 -7.92 -19.66 -12.88
C LEU A 297 -8.05 -19.39 -14.38
N THR A 298 -8.72 -20.29 -15.07
CA THR A 298 -9.16 -20.08 -16.45
C THR A 298 -10.32 -19.08 -16.50
N PRO A 299 -10.59 -18.41 -17.63
CA PRO A 299 -11.73 -17.51 -17.76
C PRO A 299 -13.09 -18.14 -17.40
N ALA A 300 -13.26 -19.44 -17.66
CA ALA A 300 -14.49 -20.17 -17.28
C ALA A 300 -14.60 -20.34 -15.76
N GLN A 301 -13.48 -20.57 -15.07
CA GLN A 301 -13.44 -20.67 -13.62
C GLN A 301 -13.65 -19.31 -12.96
N GLU A 302 -13.03 -18.24 -13.48
CA GLU A 302 -13.25 -16.87 -13.01
C GLU A 302 -14.72 -16.46 -13.16
N LYS A 303 -15.35 -16.81 -14.29
CA LYS A 303 -16.78 -16.58 -14.50
C LYS A 303 -17.62 -17.28 -13.44
N ALA A 304 -17.33 -18.54 -13.13
CA ALA A 304 -18.06 -19.30 -12.10
C ALA A 304 -17.87 -18.69 -10.70
N MET A 305 -16.66 -18.18 -10.38
CA MET A 305 -16.41 -17.48 -9.13
C MET A 305 -17.16 -16.14 -9.08
N ALA A 306 -17.16 -15.37 -10.18
CA ALA A 306 -17.90 -14.12 -10.29
C ALA A 306 -19.41 -14.31 -10.09
N GLU A 307 -19.99 -15.29 -10.77
CA GLU A 307 -21.42 -15.63 -10.66
C GLU A 307 -21.81 -16.02 -9.23
N ALA A 308 -20.91 -16.66 -8.48
CA ALA A 308 -21.15 -17.03 -7.09
C ALA A 308 -21.01 -15.85 -6.11
N MET A 309 -20.07 -14.93 -6.35
CA MET A 309 -19.72 -13.87 -5.39
C MET A 309 -20.49 -12.56 -5.64
N GLN A 310 -20.56 -12.12 -6.90
CA GLN A 310 -21.02 -10.78 -7.25
C GLN A 310 -22.43 -10.42 -6.78
N PRO A 311 -23.45 -11.31 -6.88
CA PRO A 311 -24.81 -10.92 -6.49
C PRO A 311 -24.91 -10.49 -5.04
N ALA A 312 -24.25 -11.19 -4.12
CA ALA A 312 -24.25 -10.87 -2.70
C ALA A 312 -23.48 -9.58 -2.42
N VAL A 313 -22.30 -9.44 -3.03
CA VAL A 313 -21.44 -8.26 -2.86
C VAL A 313 -22.09 -7.00 -3.43
N LEU A 314 -22.65 -7.06 -4.64
CA LEU A 314 -23.33 -5.91 -5.25
C LEU A 314 -24.54 -5.47 -4.42
N LYS A 315 -25.38 -6.42 -3.98
CA LYS A 315 -26.51 -6.13 -3.10
C LYS A 315 -26.07 -5.43 -1.81
N ALA A 316 -25.04 -5.97 -1.16
CA ALA A 316 -24.51 -5.39 0.07
C ALA A 316 -23.89 -4.00 -0.18
N PHE A 317 -23.18 -3.81 -1.29
CA PHE A 317 -22.59 -2.52 -1.64
C PHE A 317 -23.66 -1.47 -1.91
N GLN A 318 -24.68 -1.78 -2.70
CA GLN A 318 -25.80 -0.88 -2.98
C GLN A 318 -26.53 -0.46 -1.71
N ALA A 319 -26.63 -1.35 -0.72
CA ALA A 319 -27.24 -1.05 0.57
C ALA A 319 -26.33 -0.27 1.53
N SER A 320 -25.04 -0.18 1.27
CA SER A 320 -24.04 0.37 2.20
C SER A 320 -23.97 1.89 2.22
N SER A 321 -24.40 2.57 1.14
CA SER A 321 -24.28 4.02 1.00
C SER A 321 -25.26 4.56 -0.06
N PRO A 322 -25.77 5.79 0.09
CA PRO A 322 -26.54 6.47 -0.96
C PRO A 322 -25.78 6.67 -2.27
N ASP A 323 -24.45 6.78 -2.21
CA ASP A 323 -23.58 6.99 -3.37
C ASP A 323 -23.15 5.68 -4.05
N ALA A 324 -23.49 4.52 -3.48
CA ALA A 324 -23.03 3.23 -3.97
C ALA A 324 -23.38 2.98 -5.44
N GLN A 325 -24.64 3.20 -5.85
CA GLN A 325 -25.05 3.01 -7.24
C GLN A 325 -24.34 3.99 -8.17
N LYS A 326 -24.19 5.26 -7.78
CA LYS A 326 -23.45 6.26 -8.54
C LYS A 326 -21.99 5.83 -8.76
N LEU A 327 -21.34 5.28 -7.74
CA LEU A 327 -19.97 4.76 -7.85
C LEU A 327 -19.87 3.57 -8.80
N ILE A 328 -20.82 2.62 -8.72
CA ILE A 328 -20.92 1.51 -9.66
C ILE A 328 -20.99 2.06 -11.10
N ASP A 329 -21.86 3.02 -11.36
CA ASP A 329 -22.04 3.61 -12.69
C ASP A 329 -20.80 4.36 -13.17
N LEU A 330 -20.07 5.05 -12.26
CA LEU A 330 -18.82 5.74 -12.58
C LEU A 330 -17.69 4.77 -12.91
N VAL A 331 -17.55 3.70 -12.15
CA VAL A 331 -16.52 2.66 -12.39
C VAL A 331 -16.82 1.87 -13.67
N ASN A 332 -18.09 1.70 -14.04
CA ASN A 332 -18.47 1.07 -15.31
C ASN A 332 -18.08 1.90 -16.54
N LYS A 333 -17.94 3.23 -16.39
CA LYS A 333 -17.55 4.14 -17.48
C LYS A 333 -16.03 4.25 -17.67
N LEU A 334 -15.22 3.64 -16.81
CA LEU A 334 -13.77 3.59 -16.97
C LEU A 334 -13.40 2.67 -18.13
#